data_35973b576166047033ebbe5cbeb37849
#
_entry.id   35973b576166047033ebbe5cbeb37849
#
_cell.length_a   1.000
_cell.length_b   1.000
_cell.length_c   1.000
_cell.angle_alpha   90.00
_cell.angle_beta   90.00
_cell.angle_gamma   90.00
#
_symmetry.space_group_name_H-M   'P 1'
#
loop_
_entity.id
_entity.type
_entity.pdbx_description
1 polymer ?
#
loop_
_entity_poly.entity_id
_entity_poly.type
_entity_poly.pdbx_seq_one_letter_code
_entity_poly.pdbx_strand_id
1 'polypeptide(L)'
;MESLWRKQIGNLSLKEDTAGAEMTDNHYDVIVVGAGMAGLLIAYYLKEQGRNVLVLEAKEVASGQTERTTAKITSQHDVKYSRLIQNIGAKKARMYAAANEAAILEYEKLIQKNGIECQFERVPAYLYTMKEVETLREEAKAAASLGIDVCFTTDTELPFAVAGAVCFRGQAQFSPLKFIRCISDELTIREHTKVTAIRGNRVVTEEAALTADKIVVATHYPLRNVPGFYFLRQHQERSYVIALSGCDRIKGMYYGIDKDGLSVRQAGDILLLGGGAHRTGEAKHCGAYDFLTEVARHYFPKGKEEARWSAQDCMPHDGIPFIGRYSIFTPHLYVATGFQKWGMTSSMVAAMILRDELCGRQSPYRALFCPQRIHVCAGIKKFLMDMGMSVKGLVRGLFLRPRCSHMGCELAWNPDEKSWDCPCHGSRFDENGNLLDNPAKKDI
;
A
#
# COMPACT_ATOMS: atom_id res chain seq x y z
N MET A 1 -15.67 -9.72 -1.10
CA MET A 1 -15.02 -10.78 -0.29
C MET A 1 -14.35 -10.11 0.90
N GLU A 2 -14.51 -10.71 2.08
CA GLU A 2 -14.05 -10.13 3.34
C GLU A 2 -12.70 -10.69 3.73
N SER A 3 -11.77 -9.82 4.18
CA SER A 3 -10.43 -10.23 4.60
C SER A 3 -10.44 -10.95 5.95
N LEU A 4 -9.39 -11.72 6.23
CA LEU A 4 -9.19 -12.35 7.55
C LEU A 4 -9.27 -11.33 8.69
N TRP A 5 -8.67 -10.16 8.50
CA TRP A 5 -8.59 -9.13 9.53
C TRP A 5 -9.97 -8.58 9.90
N ARG A 6 -10.82 -8.35 8.90
CA ARG A 6 -12.19 -7.88 9.11
C ARG A 6 -13.03 -8.95 9.80
N LYS A 7 -12.90 -10.22 9.39
CA LYS A 7 -13.58 -11.34 10.05
C LYS A 7 -13.22 -11.50 11.52
N GLN A 8 -11.96 -11.21 11.89
CA GLN A 8 -11.49 -11.34 13.28
C GLN A 8 -11.96 -10.22 14.19
N ILE A 9 -12.15 -9.02 13.69
CA ILE A 9 -12.40 -7.81 14.50
C ILE A 9 -13.81 -7.27 14.29
N GLY A 10 -14.45 -7.57 13.16
CA GLY A 10 -15.69 -6.91 12.73
C GLY A 10 -15.42 -5.46 12.28
N ASN A 11 -16.46 -4.64 12.27
CA ASN A 11 -16.31 -3.23 12.00
C ASN A 11 -15.56 -2.54 13.14
N LEU A 12 -14.63 -1.67 12.79
CA LEU A 12 -13.96 -0.79 13.74
C LEU A 12 -14.96 0.31 14.09
N SER A 13 -15.84 0.10 15.08
CA SER A 13 -16.67 1.17 15.59
C SER A 13 -15.78 2.16 16.33
N LEU A 14 -15.73 3.39 15.83
CA LEU A 14 -15.12 4.53 16.53
C LEU A 14 -15.98 4.85 17.79
N LYS A 15 -15.35 5.41 18.82
CA LYS A 15 -16.08 5.92 19.98
C LYS A 15 -17.12 6.94 19.51
N GLU A 16 -18.34 6.87 20.03
CA GLU A 16 -19.50 7.67 19.59
C GLU A 16 -19.28 9.20 19.63
N ASP A 17 -18.34 9.68 20.43
CA ASP A 17 -18.02 11.11 20.57
C ASP A 17 -17.40 11.77 19.32
N THR A 18 -17.02 11.00 18.32
CA THR A 18 -16.41 11.54 17.10
C THR A 18 -17.38 11.70 15.93
N ALA A 19 -18.51 11.00 15.95
CA ALA A 19 -19.47 11.00 14.82
C ALA A 19 -20.49 12.13 14.86
N GLY A 20 -20.70 12.77 16.02
CA GLY A 20 -21.78 13.75 16.25
C GLY A 20 -21.34 15.13 16.74
N ALA A 21 -20.05 15.41 16.92
CA ALA A 21 -19.61 16.73 17.30
C ALA A 21 -20.00 17.75 16.21
N GLU A 22 -20.90 18.67 16.53
CA GLU A 22 -21.15 19.85 15.70
C GLU A 22 -19.83 20.47 15.29
N MET A 23 -19.73 20.90 14.02
CA MET A 23 -18.53 21.55 13.49
C MET A 23 -18.34 22.92 14.15
N THR A 24 -17.90 22.92 15.40
CA THR A 24 -17.58 24.15 16.13
C THR A 24 -16.34 24.82 15.60
N ASP A 25 -15.46 24.05 14.94
CA ASP A 25 -14.23 24.56 14.36
C ASP A 25 -14.17 24.27 12.85
N ASN A 26 -14.23 25.33 12.03
CA ASN A 26 -14.14 25.24 10.57
C ASN A 26 -12.70 25.28 10.09
N HIS A 27 -11.70 25.35 11.01
CA HIS A 27 -10.31 25.45 10.68
C HIS A 27 -9.45 24.48 11.51
N TYR A 28 -8.52 23.80 10.84
CA TYR A 28 -7.58 22.84 11.42
C TYR A 28 -6.14 23.18 11.02
N ASP A 29 -5.17 22.82 11.85
CA ASP A 29 -3.76 22.90 11.42
C ASP A 29 -3.53 21.95 10.22
N VAL A 30 -4.08 20.73 10.30
CA VAL A 30 -3.92 19.73 9.24
C VAL A 30 -5.22 18.95 9.03
N ILE A 31 -5.67 18.85 7.78
CA ILE A 31 -6.69 17.86 7.38
C ILE A 31 -5.99 16.73 6.63
N VAL A 32 -6.20 15.50 7.09
CA VAL A 32 -5.74 14.27 6.43
C VAL A 32 -6.92 13.61 5.72
N VAL A 33 -6.80 13.38 4.42
CA VAL A 33 -7.82 12.75 3.60
C VAL A 33 -7.47 11.29 3.38
N GLY A 34 -8.25 10.39 3.96
CA GLY A 34 -8.09 8.94 3.97
C GLY A 34 -7.65 8.41 5.33
N ALA A 35 -8.46 7.52 5.93
CA ALA A 35 -8.21 6.86 7.21
C ALA A 35 -7.66 5.43 7.05
N GLY A 36 -6.79 5.21 6.06
CA GLY A 36 -5.95 4.01 5.97
C GLY A 36 -4.71 4.11 6.86
N MET A 37 -3.86 3.09 6.85
CA MET A 37 -2.63 3.02 7.67
C MET A 37 -1.78 4.30 7.58
N ALA A 38 -1.54 4.81 6.37
CA ALA A 38 -0.74 6.02 6.18
C ALA A 38 -1.39 7.26 6.79
N GLY A 39 -2.68 7.48 6.51
CA GLY A 39 -3.39 8.67 7.01
C GLY A 39 -3.45 8.69 8.53
N LEU A 40 -3.75 7.56 9.15
CA LEU A 40 -3.84 7.45 10.61
C LEU A 40 -2.47 7.62 11.30
N LEU A 41 -1.42 7.02 10.77
CA LEU A 41 -0.06 7.23 11.30
C LEU A 41 0.39 8.68 11.16
N ILE A 42 0.15 9.32 10.02
CA ILE A 42 0.45 10.74 9.80
C ILE A 42 -0.31 11.60 10.81
N ALA A 43 -1.61 11.39 10.96
CA ALA A 43 -2.45 12.13 11.90
C ALA A 43 -1.99 11.92 13.36
N TYR A 44 -1.70 10.69 13.75
CA TYR A 44 -1.21 10.35 15.09
C TYR A 44 0.08 11.11 15.41
N TYR A 45 1.09 11.04 14.55
CA TYR A 45 2.36 11.72 14.78
C TYR A 45 2.25 13.23 14.76
N LEU A 46 1.32 13.81 14.00
CA LEU A 46 1.06 15.25 14.02
C LEU A 46 0.34 15.68 15.31
N LYS A 47 -0.64 14.89 15.78
CA LYS A 47 -1.29 15.11 17.07
C LYS A 47 -0.29 15.04 18.24
N GLU A 48 0.62 14.07 18.23
CA GLU A 48 1.72 13.98 19.21
C GLU A 48 2.65 15.22 19.21
N GLN A 49 2.66 16.01 18.13
CA GLN A 49 3.36 17.29 18.05
C GLN A 49 2.46 18.50 18.39
N GLY A 50 1.29 18.26 18.98
CA GLY A 50 0.35 19.30 19.41
C GLY A 50 -0.42 19.96 18.26
N ARG A 51 -0.55 19.33 17.09
CA ARG A 51 -1.32 19.86 15.98
C ARG A 51 -2.80 19.49 16.11
N ASN A 52 -3.68 20.43 15.77
CA ASN A 52 -5.11 20.17 15.61
C ASN A 52 -5.35 19.47 14.27
N VAL A 53 -5.63 18.16 14.31
CA VAL A 53 -5.72 17.30 13.12
C VAL A 53 -7.10 16.70 12.98
N LEU A 54 -7.69 16.83 11.78
CA LEU A 54 -8.90 16.12 11.38
C LEU A 54 -8.60 15.09 10.31
N VAL A 55 -9.10 13.87 10.46
CA VAL A 55 -9.06 12.83 9.43
C VAL A 55 -10.44 12.70 8.79
N LEU A 56 -10.50 12.73 7.45
CA LEU A 56 -11.74 12.54 6.68
C LEU A 56 -11.64 11.23 5.89
N GLU A 57 -12.62 10.35 6.08
CA GLU A 57 -12.72 9.06 5.41
C GLU A 57 -14.04 8.93 4.64
N ALA A 58 -13.98 8.50 3.40
CA ALA A 58 -15.16 8.36 2.55
C ALA A 58 -16.06 7.17 2.94
N LYS A 59 -15.47 6.15 3.52
CA LYS A 59 -16.13 4.92 3.99
C LYS A 59 -15.86 4.75 5.48
N GLU A 60 -15.55 3.54 5.91
CA GLU A 60 -15.11 3.21 7.26
C GLU A 60 -13.59 3.23 7.40
N VAL A 61 -13.09 3.46 8.61
CA VAL A 61 -11.67 3.38 8.95
C VAL A 61 -11.09 2.05 8.48
N ALA A 62 -9.95 2.14 7.81
CA ALA A 62 -9.15 1.02 7.29
C ALA A 62 -9.86 0.11 6.27
N SER A 63 -11.08 0.42 5.80
CA SER A 63 -11.87 -0.40 4.87
C SER A 63 -11.31 -0.53 3.46
N GLY A 64 -10.22 0.20 3.13
CA GLY A 64 -9.53 0.12 1.85
C GLY A 64 -8.42 -0.94 1.81
N GLN A 65 -7.26 -0.58 1.28
CA GLN A 65 -6.13 -1.53 1.13
C GLN A 65 -5.53 -1.96 2.48
N THR A 66 -5.77 -1.20 3.57
CA THR A 66 -5.27 -1.53 4.90
C THR A 66 -5.84 -2.84 5.44
N GLU A 67 -7.12 -3.12 5.28
CA GLU A 67 -7.73 -4.40 5.67
C GLU A 67 -7.39 -5.55 4.72
N ARG A 68 -6.84 -5.25 3.54
CA ARG A 68 -6.52 -6.24 2.50
C ARG A 68 -5.05 -6.61 2.44
N THR A 69 -4.24 -6.03 3.31
CA THR A 69 -2.80 -6.29 3.39
C THR A 69 -2.48 -7.69 3.93
N THR A 70 -1.33 -8.24 3.56
CA THR A 70 -0.72 -9.37 4.28
C THR A 70 0.04 -8.92 5.53
N ALA A 71 0.14 -7.62 5.80
CA ALA A 71 0.68 -6.99 7.00
C ALA A 71 2.12 -7.41 7.38
N LYS A 72 2.99 -7.43 6.41
CA LYS A 72 4.44 -7.57 6.59
C LYS A 72 5.05 -6.20 6.85
N ILE A 73 5.75 -6.03 7.98
CA ILE A 73 6.54 -4.84 8.31
C ILE A 73 7.99 -5.17 7.96
N THR A 74 8.43 -4.83 6.75
CA THR A 74 9.70 -5.31 6.21
C THR A 74 10.38 -4.29 5.32
N SER A 75 11.71 -4.29 5.30
CA SER A 75 12.56 -3.62 4.33
C SER A 75 12.85 -4.52 3.11
N GLN A 76 12.50 -5.80 3.16
CA GLN A 76 12.54 -6.70 2.01
C GLN A 76 11.42 -6.33 1.03
N HIS A 77 11.76 -5.71 -0.10
CA HIS A 77 10.84 -5.10 -1.06
C HIS A 77 11.02 -5.64 -2.48
N ASP A 78 10.96 -6.98 -2.66
CA ASP A 78 11.30 -7.64 -3.93
C ASP A 78 12.79 -7.43 -4.29
N VAL A 79 13.20 -7.63 -5.53
CA VAL A 79 14.54 -7.28 -6.03
C VAL A 79 14.63 -5.75 -6.12
N LYS A 80 14.99 -5.11 -5.03
CA LYS A 80 14.92 -3.67 -4.86
C LYS A 80 16.29 -2.99 -4.83
N TYR A 81 17.19 -3.47 -4.01
CA TYR A 81 18.41 -2.74 -3.66
C TYR A 81 19.44 -2.73 -4.79
N SER A 82 19.62 -3.84 -5.48
CA SER A 82 20.44 -3.92 -6.69
C SER A 82 19.94 -2.96 -7.77
N ARG A 83 18.63 -2.94 -8.03
CA ARG A 83 18.00 -2.02 -8.99
C ARG A 83 18.12 -0.55 -8.56
N LEU A 84 17.96 -0.24 -7.28
CA LEU A 84 18.13 1.14 -6.79
C LEU A 84 19.56 1.63 -6.95
N ILE A 85 20.56 0.81 -6.61
CA ILE A 85 21.97 1.16 -6.79
C ILE A 85 22.27 1.46 -8.27
N GLN A 86 21.80 0.61 -9.18
CA GLN A 86 21.97 0.80 -10.63
C GLN A 86 21.29 2.06 -11.15
N ASN A 87 20.07 2.33 -10.72
CA ASN A 87 19.22 3.39 -11.30
C ASN A 87 19.45 4.77 -10.70
N ILE A 88 19.76 4.87 -9.40
CA ILE A 88 19.84 6.14 -8.66
C ILE A 88 21.09 6.29 -7.80
N GLY A 89 21.98 5.31 -7.82
CA GLY A 89 23.26 5.28 -7.09
C GLY A 89 23.14 4.87 -5.61
N ALA A 90 24.24 4.36 -5.07
CA ALA A 90 24.32 3.78 -3.72
C ALA A 90 23.90 4.76 -2.59
N LYS A 91 24.18 6.06 -2.72
CA LYS A 91 23.82 7.06 -1.71
C LYS A 91 22.30 7.15 -1.53
N LYS A 92 21.54 7.23 -2.61
CA LYS A 92 20.06 7.28 -2.56
C LYS A 92 19.48 5.91 -2.18
N ALA A 93 20.06 4.81 -2.66
CA ALA A 93 19.67 3.45 -2.26
C ALA A 93 19.82 3.25 -0.74
N ARG A 94 20.91 3.75 -0.14
CA ARG A 94 21.11 3.71 1.33
C ARG A 94 20.06 4.54 2.08
N MET A 95 19.62 5.68 1.55
CA MET A 95 18.52 6.44 2.16
C MET A 95 17.21 5.63 2.15
N TYR A 96 16.93 4.88 1.09
CA TYR A 96 15.76 4.01 1.01
C TYR A 96 15.83 2.89 2.06
N ALA A 97 16.95 2.20 2.14
CA ALA A 97 17.18 1.14 3.13
C ALA A 97 17.01 1.69 4.55
N ALA A 98 17.72 2.75 4.89
CA ALA A 98 17.68 3.37 6.21
C ALA A 98 16.26 3.86 6.60
N ALA A 99 15.49 4.41 5.66
CA ALA A 99 14.12 4.85 5.92
C ALA A 99 13.21 3.66 6.29
N ASN A 100 13.31 2.54 5.58
CA ASN A 100 12.47 1.37 5.83
C ASN A 100 12.90 0.59 7.07
N GLU A 101 14.21 0.48 7.36
CA GLU A 101 14.72 -0.08 8.62
C GLU A 101 14.27 0.78 9.83
N ALA A 102 14.37 2.11 9.71
CA ALA A 102 13.88 3.01 10.75
C ALA A 102 12.36 2.87 10.96
N ALA A 103 11.58 2.65 9.90
CA ALA A 103 10.13 2.43 9.99
C ALA A 103 9.77 1.18 10.79
N ILE A 104 10.54 0.09 10.64
CA ILE A 104 10.33 -1.13 11.44
C ILE A 104 10.54 -0.85 12.93
N LEU A 105 11.62 -0.16 13.28
CA LEU A 105 11.93 0.23 14.66
C LEU A 105 10.88 1.18 15.24
N GLU A 106 10.35 2.08 14.40
CA GLU A 106 9.35 3.07 14.83
C GLU A 106 7.99 2.41 15.11
N TYR A 107 7.59 1.37 14.34
CA TYR A 107 6.43 0.54 14.69
C TYR A 107 6.58 -0.11 16.05
N GLU A 108 7.73 -0.75 16.31
CA GLU A 108 7.98 -1.41 17.59
C GLU A 108 7.92 -0.44 18.75
N LYS A 109 8.58 0.72 18.64
CA LYS A 109 8.52 1.79 19.66
C LYS A 109 7.10 2.27 19.91
N LEU A 110 6.31 2.51 18.83
CA LEU A 110 4.94 2.97 18.93
C LEU A 110 4.07 1.94 19.65
N ILE A 111 4.22 0.67 19.31
CA ILE A 111 3.50 -0.45 19.91
C ILE A 111 3.85 -0.58 21.38
N GLN A 112 5.14 -0.55 21.74
CA GLN A 112 5.60 -0.64 23.12
C GLN A 112 5.17 0.58 23.95
N LYS A 113 5.32 1.80 23.41
CA LYS A 113 4.93 3.05 24.09
C LYS A 113 3.46 3.05 24.52
N ASN A 114 2.58 2.55 23.64
CA ASN A 114 1.13 2.59 23.85
C ASN A 114 0.55 1.25 24.32
N GLY A 115 1.36 0.22 24.59
CA GLY A 115 0.89 -1.09 25.02
C GLY A 115 -0.07 -1.77 24.05
N ILE A 116 0.16 -1.63 22.71
CA ILE A 116 -0.78 -2.09 21.70
C ILE A 116 -0.71 -3.61 21.52
N GLU A 117 -1.78 -4.31 21.85
CA GLU A 117 -1.90 -5.76 21.66
C GLU A 117 -2.32 -6.11 20.24
N CYS A 118 -1.38 -6.03 19.29
CA CYS A 118 -1.64 -6.26 17.86
C CYS A 118 -0.90 -7.49 17.30
N GLN A 119 -0.51 -8.44 18.14
CA GLN A 119 0.23 -9.64 17.70
C GLN A 119 1.53 -9.27 16.94
N PHE A 120 2.21 -8.22 17.38
CA PHE A 120 3.49 -7.84 16.82
C PHE A 120 4.54 -8.91 17.14
N GLU A 121 5.23 -9.38 16.10
CA GLU A 121 6.25 -10.42 16.21
C GLU A 121 7.45 -10.10 15.32
N ARG A 122 8.65 -10.17 15.87
CA ARG A 122 9.90 -10.10 15.07
C ARG A 122 10.15 -11.44 14.41
N VAL A 123 10.16 -11.44 13.08
CA VAL A 123 10.40 -12.64 12.27
C VAL A 123 11.26 -12.28 11.06
N PRO A 124 12.08 -13.20 10.54
CA PRO A 124 12.84 -12.96 9.31
C PRO A 124 11.90 -12.89 8.09
N ALA A 125 12.29 -12.08 7.09
CA ALA A 125 11.65 -12.06 5.78
C ALA A 125 12.59 -12.64 4.72
N TYR A 126 12.07 -13.54 3.91
CA TYR A 126 12.81 -14.23 2.86
C TYR A 126 12.33 -13.80 1.48
N LEU A 127 13.27 -13.38 0.67
CA LEU A 127 13.07 -13.25 -0.78
C LEU A 127 13.61 -14.50 -1.44
N TYR A 128 12.77 -15.32 -2.07
CA TYR A 128 13.20 -16.61 -2.61
C TYR A 128 12.95 -16.75 -4.10
N THR A 129 13.65 -17.71 -4.71
CA THR A 129 13.50 -18.09 -6.13
C THR A 129 13.64 -19.59 -6.33
N MET A 130 12.95 -20.06 -7.37
CA MET A 130 13.10 -21.43 -7.89
C MET A 130 14.12 -21.50 -9.05
N LYS A 131 14.53 -20.34 -9.63
CA LYS A 131 15.32 -20.28 -10.88
C LYS A 131 16.39 -19.18 -10.89
N GLU A 132 16.09 -17.99 -10.39
CA GLU A 132 16.88 -16.76 -10.59
C GLU A 132 17.93 -16.54 -9.48
N VAL A 133 18.78 -17.55 -9.22
CA VAL A 133 19.71 -17.55 -8.07
C VAL A 133 20.70 -16.39 -8.10
N GLU A 134 21.28 -16.06 -9.27
CA GLU A 134 22.25 -14.96 -9.37
C GLU A 134 21.60 -13.61 -9.10
N THR A 135 20.35 -13.40 -9.52
CA THR A 135 19.58 -12.20 -9.17
C THR A 135 19.49 -12.02 -7.65
N LEU A 136 19.26 -13.11 -6.90
CA LEU A 136 19.20 -13.06 -5.45
C LEU A 136 20.57 -12.88 -4.78
N ARG A 137 21.63 -13.45 -5.36
CA ARG A 137 22.99 -13.21 -4.87
C ARG A 137 23.42 -11.76 -5.02
N GLU A 138 23.06 -11.14 -6.15
CA GLU A 138 23.29 -9.72 -6.40
C GLU A 138 22.48 -8.86 -5.43
N GLU A 139 21.22 -9.20 -5.20
CA GLU A 139 20.35 -8.49 -4.24
C GLU A 139 20.88 -8.60 -2.81
N ALA A 140 21.34 -9.77 -2.37
CA ALA A 140 21.95 -9.96 -1.05
C ALA A 140 23.20 -9.09 -0.88
N LYS A 141 24.11 -9.08 -1.88
CA LYS A 141 25.29 -8.21 -1.87
C LYS A 141 24.91 -6.73 -1.83
N ALA A 142 23.94 -6.34 -2.63
CA ALA A 142 23.45 -4.97 -2.68
C ALA A 142 22.87 -4.54 -1.33
N ALA A 143 21.95 -5.31 -0.76
CA ALA A 143 21.32 -5.01 0.53
C ALA A 143 22.36 -4.93 1.67
N ALA A 144 23.28 -5.90 1.75
CA ALA A 144 24.37 -5.89 2.72
C ALA A 144 25.26 -4.65 2.60
N SER A 145 25.59 -4.21 1.36
CA SER A 145 26.42 -3.00 1.11
C SER A 145 25.75 -1.70 1.58
N LEU A 146 24.42 -1.72 1.74
CA LEU A 146 23.64 -0.59 2.24
C LEU A 146 23.41 -0.63 3.75
N GLY A 147 23.88 -1.68 4.44
CA GLY A 147 23.83 -1.83 5.89
C GLY A 147 22.63 -2.62 6.41
N ILE A 148 21.93 -3.37 5.54
CA ILE A 148 20.84 -4.26 5.97
C ILE A 148 21.43 -5.61 6.40
N ASP A 149 20.93 -6.17 7.50
CA ASP A 149 21.34 -7.49 8.00
C ASP A 149 20.67 -8.59 7.17
N VAL A 150 21.43 -9.11 6.19
CA VAL A 150 20.96 -10.13 5.26
C VAL A 150 21.96 -11.25 5.08
N CYS A 151 21.46 -12.45 4.76
CA CYS A 151 22.31 -13.56 4.30
C CYS A 151 21.62 -14.33 3.17
N PHE A 152 22.45 -14.88 2.27
CA PHE A 152 21.97 -15.83 1.27
C PHE A 152 21.89 -17.24 1.89
N THR A 153 20.82 -17.97 1.61
CA THR A 153 20.57 -19.32 2.11
C THR A 153 19.78 -20.15 1.09
N THR A 154 19.80 -21.47 1.23
CA THR A 154 18.87 -22.39 0.57
C THR A 154 17.95 -23.07 1.58
N ASP A 155 18.20 -22.83 2.88
CA ASP A 155 17.40 -23.38 3.97
C ASP A 155 16.18 -22.47 4.24
N THR A 156 15.00 -23.04 4.07
CA THR A 156 13.70 -22.36 4.27
C THR A 156 12.70 -23.33 4.90
N GLU A 157 11.66 -22.79 5.53
CA GLU A 157 10.56 -23.60 6.09
C GLU A 157 9.43 -23.83 5.07
N LEU A 158 9.63 -23.43 3.81
CA LEU A 158 8.62 -23.68 2.75
C LEU A 158 8.50 -25.19 2.47
N PRO A 159 7.28 -25.69 2.18
CA PRO A 159 7.03 -27.10 1.90
C PRO A 159 7.57 -27.57 0.53
N PHE A 160 8.38 -26.74 -0.12
CA PHE A 160 9.03 -27.02 -1.38
C PHE A 160 10.47 -26.50 -1.37
N ALA A 161 11.35 -27.16 -2.12
CA ALA A 161 12.74 -26.74 -2.25
C ALA A 161 12.84 -25.43 -3.05
N VAL A 162 13.70 -24.53 -2.61
CA VAL A 162 14.04 -23.30 -3.33
C VAL A 162 15.46 -23.39 -3.91
N ALA A 163 15.71 -22.75 -5.04
CA ALA A 163 17.06 -22.67 -5.60
C ALA A 163 17.94 -21.70 -4.80
N GLY A 164 17.35 -20.72 -4.15
CA GLY A 164 18.02 -19.78 -3.27
C GLY A 164 17.05 -18.81 -2.61
N ALA A 165 17.48 -18.23 -1.49
CA ALA A 165 16.75 -17.20 -0.76
C ALA A 165 17.70 -16.16 -0.16
N VAL A 166 17.22 -14.94 0.02
CA VAL A 166 17.87 -13.89 0.83
C VAL A 166 17.05 -13.71 2.08
N CYS A 167 17.63 -14.01 3.22
CA CYS A 167 17.04 -13.81 4.54
C CYS A 167 17.35 -12.38 5.01
N PHE A 168 16.33 -11.57 5.24
CA PHE A 168 16.39 -10.28 5.91
C PHE A 168 16.04 -10.49 7.37
N ARG A 169 17.00 -10.27 8.28
CA ARG A 169 16.78 -10.43 9.70
C ARG A 169 16.12 -9.20 10.33
N GLY A 170 15.56 -9.35 11.53
CA GLY A 170 15.00 -8.24 12.27
C GLY A 170 13.74 -7.60 11.67
N GLN A 171 13.07 -8.28 10.75
CA GLN A 171 11.80 -7.84 10.19
C GLN A 171 10.64 -8.13 11.16
N ALA A 172 9.40 -7.75 10.80
CA ALA A 172 8.27 -7.97 11.70
C ALA A 172 6.96 -8.22 10.94
N GLN A 173 5.98 -8.71 11.69
CA GLN A 173 4.60 -8.88 11.26
C GLN A 173 3.64 -8.55 12.41
N PHE A 174 2.37 -8.29 12.08
CA PHE A 174 1.36 -7.94 13.08
C PHE A 174 -0.06 -8.12 12.55
N SER A 175 -1.07 -7.85 13.41
CA SER A 175 -2.48 -7.71 13.02
C SER A 175 -2.78 -6.22 12.74
N PRO A 176 -2.99 -5.82 11.48
CA PRO A 176 -3.07 -4.40 11.13
C PRO A 176 -4.32 -3.72 11.69
N LEU A 177 -5.47 -4.40 11.74
CA LEU A 177 -6.69 -3.79 12.27
C LEU A 177 -6.70 -3.68 13.80
N LYS A 178 -6.06 -4.62 14.52
CA LYS A 178 -5.85 -4.48 15.97
C LYS A 178 -4.98 -3.26 16.28
N PHE A 179 -3.93 -3.05 15.51
CA PHE A 179 -3.07 -1.88 15.61
C PHE A 179 -3.84 -0.59 15.33
N ILE A 180 -4.56 -0.55 14.20
CA ILE A 180 -5.35 0.62 13.77
C ILE A 180 -6.40 1.01 14.82
N ARG A 181 -7.09 0.06 15.43
CA ARG A 181 -8.10 0.33 16.45
C ARG A 181 -7.54 1.19 17.58
N CYS A 182 -6.37 0.82 18.11
CA CYS A 182 -5.73 1.59 19.18
C CYS A 182 -5.29 2.99 18.73
N ILE A 183 -4.78 3.11 17.49
CA ILE A 183 -4.34 4.40 16.96
C ILE A 183 -5.54 5.31 16.65
N SER A 184 -6.64 4.77 16.12
CA SER A 184 -7.81 5.55 15.76
C SER A 184 -8.55 6.14 16.97
N ASP A 185 -8.54 5.45 18.13
CA ASP A 185 -9.16 5.93 19.36
C ASP A 185 -8.56 7.26 19.87
N GLU A 186 -7.36 7.59 19.43
CA GLU A 186 -6.66 8.82 19.79
C GLU A 186 -6.94 9.98 18.81
N LEU A 187 -7.67 9.78 17.73
CA LEU A 187 -7.78 10.73 16.63
C LEU A 187 -9.20 11.28 16.46
N THR A 188 -9.31 12.48 15.95
CA THR A 188 -10.57 13.04 15.46
C THR A 188 -10.78 12.58 14.01
N ILE A 189 -11.70 11.65 13.80
CA ILE A 189 -11.96 11.04 12.51
C ILE A 189 -13.43 11.24 12.13
N ARG A 190 -13.69 11.55 10.87
CA ARG A 190 -15.04 11.55 10.29
C ARG A 190 -15.12 10.51 9.20
N GLU A 191 -15.84 9.47 9.46
CA GLU A 191 -16.22 8.44 8.49
C GLU A 191 -17.37 8.93 7.61
N HIS A 192 -17.63 8.22 6.53
CA HIS A 192 -18.69 8.51 5.56
C HIS A 192 -18.66 9.95 5.02
N THR A 193 -17.47 10.58 5.09
CA THR A 193 -17.26 11.98 4.72
C THR A 193 -16.35 12.05 3.48
N LYS A 194 -16.97 11.91 2.32
CA LYS A 194 -16.27 11.90 1.03
C LYS A 194 -15.81 13.30 0.64
N VAL A 195 -14.49 13.44 0.47
CA VAL A 195 -13.90 14.67 -0.09
C VAL A 195 -14.10 14.68 -1.60
N THR A 196 -14.85 15.66 -2.10
CA THR A 196 -15.19 15.82 -3.52
C THR A 196 -14.22 16.75 -4.25
N ALA A 197 -13.70 17.78 -3.54
CA ALA A 197 -12.71 18.72 -4.11
C ALA A 197 -11.75 19.28 -3.04
N ILE A 198 -10.57 19.68 -3.51
CA ILE A 198 -9.58 20.46 -2.72
C ILE A 198 -9.25 21.73 -3.52
N ARG A 199 -9.47 22.90 -2.93
CA ARG A 199 -9.28 24.22 -3.56
C ARG A 199 -8.46 25.11 -2.65
N GLY A 200 -7.16 25.29 -2.95
CA GLY A 200 -6.22 26.00 -2.07
C GLY A 200 -6.12 25.27 -0.72
N ASN A 201 -6.47 25.96 0.36
CA ASN A 201 -6.51 25.44 1.72
C ASN A 201 -7.91 24.95 2.17
N ARG A 202 -8.87 24.82 1.24
CA ARG A 202 -10.23 24.35 1.51
C ARG A 202 -10.44 22.92 1.02
N VAL A 203 -10.97 22.09 1.89
CA VAL A 203 -11.45 20.73 1.60
C VAL A 203 -12.96 20.78 1.50
N VAL A 204 -13.52 20.31 0.38
CA VAL A 204 -14.96 20.30 0.12
C VAL A 204 -15.45 18.85 0.21
N THR A 205 -16.45 18.63 1.05
CA THR A 205 -17.21 17.39 1.14
C THR A 205 -18.59 17.56 0.50
N GLU A 206 -19.45 16.57 0.60
CA GLU A 206 -20.84 16.69 0.16
C GLU A 206 -21.66 17.60 1.10
N GLU A 207 -21.29 17.69 2.39
CA GLU A 207 -22.03 18.39 3.43
C GLU A 207 -21.45 19.77 3.77
N ALA A 208 -20.12 19.95 3.66
CA ALA A 208 -19.46 21.13 4.18
C ALA A 208 -18.17 21.48 3.41
N ALA A 209 -17.65 22.68 3.69
CA ALA A 209 -16.32 23.11 3.28
C ALA A 209 -15.49 23.48 4.50
N LEU A 210 -14.41 22.74 4.73
CA LEU A 210 -13.48 22.89 5.83
C LEU A 210 -12.20 23.59 5.36
N THR A 211 -11.50 24.26 6.26
CA THR A 211 -10.20 24.90 5.96
C THR A 211 -9.09 24.30 6.81
N ALA A 212 -7.88 24.28 6.26
CA ALA A 212 -6.70 23.86 7.01
C ALA A 212 -5.45 24.60 6.50
N ASP A 213 -4.47 24.78 7.38
CA ASP A 213 -3.17 25.32 6.97
C ASP A 213 -2.47 24.35 6.00
N LYS A 214 -2.60 23.04 6.25
CA LYS A 214 -2.06 21.97 5.43
C LYS A 214 -3.09 20.87 5.20
N ILE A 215 -3.02 20.27 4.02
CA ILE A 215 -3.89 19.14 3.64
C ILE A 215 -2.99 17.99 3.18
N VAL A 216 -3.22 16.79 3.68
CA VAL A 216 -2.49 15.57 3.30
C VAL A 216 -3.44 14.61 2.59
N VAL A 217 -3.12 14.23 1.35
CA VAL A 217 -3.86 13.23 0.58
C VAL A 217 -3.21 11.86 0.79
N ALA A 218 -3.87 10.98 1.54
CA ALA A 218 -3.46 9.62 1.88
C ALA A 218 -4.47 8.57 1.40
N THR A 219 -5.10 8.82 0.25
CA THR A 219 -6.23 8.06 -0.31
C THR A 219 -5.81 6.88 -1.19
N HIS A 220 -4.67 6.26 -0.96
CA HIS A 220 -4.06 5.23 -1.78
C HIS A 220 -3.68 5.75 -3.18
N TYR A 221 -4.64 6.05 -4.04
CA TYR A 221 -4.43 6.79 -5.29
C TYR A 221 -4.83 8.26 -5.11
N PRO A 222 -4.02 9.25 -5.58
CA PRO A 222 -4.30 10.66 -5.37
C PRO A 222 -5.60 11.13 -6.04
N LEU A 223 -6.39 11.94 -5.32
CA LEU A 223 -7.71 12.43 -5.77
C LEU A 223 -7.67 13.42 -6.94
N ARG A 224 -6.52 14.06 -7.19
CA ARG A 224 -6.37 15.09 -8.21
C ARG A 224 -5.43 14.64 -9.30
N ASN A 225 -5.87 14.76 -10.56
CA ASN A 225 -5.02 14.49 -11.71
C ASN A 225 -4.00 15.63 -11.92
N VAL A 226 -4.43 16.89 -11.75
CA VAL A 226 -3.66 18.11 -12.01
C VAL A 226 -3.75 19.04 -10.81
N PRO A 227 -2.63 19.65 -10.37
CA PRO A 227 -1.26 19.37 -10.76
C PRO A 227 -0.74 18.07 -10.12
N GLY A 228 0.37 17.53 -10.58
CA GLY A 228 1.01 16.33 -10.01
C GLY A 228 1.13 15.20 -11.03
N PHE A 229 0.11 15.05 -11.89
CA PHE A 229 0.10 14.09 -13.01
C PHE A 229 0.44 12.65 -12.57
N TYR A 230 -0.06 12.23 -11.40
CA TYR A 230 0.21 10.89 -10.84
C TYR A 230 -0.28 9.77 -11.75
N PHE A 231 -1.33 10.01 -12.55
CA PHE A 231 -1.83 9.07 -13.55
C PHE A 231 -0.83 8.77 -14.68
N LEU A 232 0.17 9.63 -14.90
CA LEU A 232 1.29 9.39 -15.82
C LEU A 232 2.53 8.80 -15.13
N ARG A 233 2.50 8.56 -13.81
CA ARG A 233 3.69 8.25 -13.02
C ARG A 233 3.57 6.93 -12.25
N GLN A 234 2.38 6.35 -12.21
CA GLN A 234 2.09 5.09 -11.54
C GLN A 234 0.88 4.39 -12.19
N HIS A 235 0.90 3.09 -12.14
CA HIS A 235 -0.25 2.23 -12.47
C HIS A 235 -0.68 1.45 -11.23
N GLN A 236 -1.70 0.59 -11.35
CA GLN A 236 -2.13 -0.27 -10.26
C GLN A 236 -2.01 -1.74 -10.65
N GLU A 237 -1.59 -2.55 -9.68
CA GLU A 237 -1.52 -4.02 -9.77
C GLU A 237 -2.45 -4.64 -8.74
N ARG A 238 -2.97 -5.82 -9.06
CA ARG A 238 -3.73 -6.65 -8.12
C ARG A 238 -2.92 -7.87 -7.71
N SER A 239 -3.17 -8.33 -6.50
CA SER A 239 -2.69 -9.60 -5.97
C SER A 239 -3.78 -10.24 -5.12
N TYR A 240 -3.74 -11.56 -5.01
CA TYR A 240 -4.78 -12.35 -4.36
C TYR A 240 -4.21 -13.07 -3.15
N VAL A 241 -5.05 -13.30 -2.15
CA VAL A 241 -4.68 -13.97 -0.90
C VAL A 241 -5.78 -14.94 -0.51
N ILE A 242 -5.40 -16.12 -0.06
CA ILE A 242 -6.25 -17.06 0.69
C ILE A 242 -5.67 -17.26 2.09
N ALA A 243 -6.55 -17.40 3.07
CA ALA A 243 -6.22 -17.67 4.46
C ALA A 243 -6.59 -19.11 4.79
N LEU A 244 -5.63 -19.87 5.31
CA LEU A 244 -5.75 -21.30 5.55
C LEU A 244 -5.57 -21.61 7.04
N SER A 245 -6.51 -22.28 7.67
CA SER A 245 -6.37 -22.88 9.01
C SER A 245 -5.84 -24.32 8.90
N GLY A 246 -5.32 -24.87 10.00
CA GLY A 246 -4.87 -26.26 10.07
C GLY A 246 -3.55 -26.57 9.37
N CYS A 247 -2.83 -25.56 8.88
CA CYS A 247 -1.51 -25.71 8.30
C CYS A 247 -0.42 -25.83 9.37
N ASP A 248 0.69 -26.51 9.03
CA ASP A 248 1.88 -26.52 9.86
C ASP A 248 2.44 -25.08 9.95
N ARG A 249 2.95 -24.70 11.13
CA ARG A 249 3.38 -23.34 11.40
C ARG A 249 4.69 -23.00 10.68
N ILE A 250 4.73 -21.84 10.05
CA ILE A 250 5.91 -21.25 9.39
C ILE A 250 6.32 -20.00 10.17
N LYS A 251 7.59 -19.90 10.57
CA LYS A 251 8.09 -18.76 11.38
C LYS A 251 8.45 -17.56 10.53
N GLY A 252 8.95 -17.76 9.29
CA GLY A 252 9.37 -16.67 8.41
C GLY A 252 8.25 -16.11 7.55
N MET A 253 8.49 -14.92 6.98
CA MET A 253 7.68 -14.33 5.92
C MET A 253 8.38 -14.55 4.58
N TYR A 254 7.70 -15.08 3.58
CA TYR A 254 8.28 -15.45 2.29
C TYR A 254 7.66 -14.65 1.16
N TYR A 255 8.49 -14.30 0.15
CA TYR A 255 8.07 -13.67 -1.09
C TYR A 255 8.91 -14.20 -2.25
N GLY A 256 8.26 -14.84 -3.25
CA GLY A 256 8.92 -15.37 -4.43
C GLY A 256 9.06 -14.34 -5.54
N ILE A 257 10.22 -14.28 -6.18
CA ILE A 257 10.50 -13.35 -7.29
C ILE A 257 10.12 -13.89 -8.66
N ASP A 258 9.93 -15.19 -8.77
CA ASP A 258 9.54 -15.83 -10.04
C ASP A 258 8.13 -15.37 -10.46
N LYS A 259 7.80 -15.52 -11.74
CA LYS A 259 6.51 -15.07 -12.30
C LYS A 259 5.29 -15.56 -11.51
N ASP A 260 5.33 -16.82 -11.06
CA ASP A 260 4.28 -17.45 -10.26
C ASP A 260 4.68 -17.55 -8.77
N GLY A 261 5.56 -16.64 -8.33
CA GLY A 261 6.08 -16.59 -6.97
C GLY A 261 4.99 -16.36 -5.94
N LEU A 262 5.07 -17.12 -4.86
CA LEU A 262 4.09 -17.08 -3.78
C LEU A 262 4.55 -16.16 -2.66
N SER A 263 3.59 -15.55 -1.99
CA SER A 263 3.78 -14.85 -0.72
C SER A 263 3.21 -15.69 0.40
N VAL A 264 4.03 -16.07 1.39
CA VAL A 264 3.59 -16.93 2.50
C VAL A 264 3.97 -16.29 3.81
N ARG A 265 3.06 -16.26 4.78
CA ARG A 265 3.33 -15.88 6.17
C ARG A 265 2.28 -16.42 7.13
N GLN A 266 2.66 -16.55 8.40
CA GLN A 266 1.75 -16.91 9.48
C GLN A 266 1.08 -15.67 10.09
N ALA A 267 -0.21 -15.78 10.44
CA ALA A 267 -0.99 -14.78 11.17
C ALA A 267 -1.74 -15.47 12.33
N GLY A 268 -1.11 -15.58 13.50
CA GLY A 268 -1.57 -16.47 14.56
C GLY A 268 -1.55 -17.93 14.05
N ASP A 269 -2.69 -18.61 14.09
CA ASP A 269 -2.82 -20.01 13.62
C ASP A 269 -3.25 -20.12 12.15
N ILE A 270 -3.35 -19.00 11.45
CA ILE A 270 -3.77 -18.93 10.05
C ILE A 270 -2.57 -18.67 9.14
N LEU A 271 -2.39 -19.48 8.11
CA LEU A 271 -1.43 -19.25 7.04
C LEU A 271 -2.05 -18.36 5.97
N LEU A 272 -1.37 -17.27 5.63
CA LEU A 272 -1.71 -16.42 4.48
C LEU A 272 -0.89 -16.84 3.28
N LEU A 273 -1.57 -17.29 2.23
CA LEU A 273 -0.98 -17.68 0.95
C LEU A 273 -1.41 -16.68 -0.12
N GLY A 274 -0.47 -15.94 -0.67
CA GLY A 274 -0.72 -14.93 -1.71
C GLY A 274 -0.02 -15.23 -3.02
N GLY A 275 -0.54 -14.69 -4.12
CA GLY A 275 0.03 -14.87 -5.46
C GLY A 275 -0.86 -14.26 -6.54
N GLY A 276 -0.67 -14.69 -7.80
CA GLY A 276 -1.48 -14.30 -8.95
C GLY A 276 -1.43 -12.80 -9.26
N ALA A 277 -0.29 -12.15 -8.98
CA ALA A 277 -0.14 -10.71 -9.19
C ALA A 277 -0.18 -10.34 -10.68
N HIS A 278 -0.98 -9.34 -11.03
CA HIS A 278 -1.07 -8.82 -12.40
C HIS A 278 -1.47 -7.34 -12.42
N ARG A 279 -1.29 -6.67 -13.53
CA ARG A 279 -1.78 -5.31 -13.72
C ARG A 279 -3.31 -5.30 -13.70
N THR A 280 -3.90 -4.39 -12.92
CA THR A 280 -5.37 -4.22 -12.88
C THR A 280 -5.93 -3.98 -14.28
N GLY A 281 -7.00 -4.69 -14.63
CA GLY A 281 -7.64 -4.59 -15.96
C GLY A 281 -6.95 -5.35 -17.09
N GLU A 282 -5.95 -6.18 -16.82
CA GLU A 282 -5.42 -7.14 -17.81
C GLU A 282 -6.35 -8.37 -17.90
N ALA A 283 -7.14 -8.42 -18.97
CA ALA A 283 -8.17 -9.45 -19.19
C ALA A 283 -7.64 -10.92 -19.32
N LYS A 284 -6.31 -11.10 -19.38
CA LYS A 284 -5.69 -12.44 -19.54
C LYS A 284 -5.48 -13.19 -18.23
N HIS A 285 -5.69 -12.53 -17.10
CA HIS A 285 -5.43 -13.08 -15.77
C HIS A 285 -6.75 -13.33 -15.05
N CYS A 286 -7.36 -14.48 -15.31
CA CYS A 286 -8.46 -15.06 -14.55
C CYS A 286 -8.00 -16.34 -13.87
N GLY A 287 -8.71 -16.76 -12.81
CA GLY A 287 -8.41 -18.01 -12.08
C GLY A 287 -7.28 -17.86 -11.06
N ALA A 288 -7.02 -16.64 -10.55
CA ALA A 288 -5.99 -16.43 -9.53
C ALA A 288 -6.33 -17.15 -8.22
N TYR A 289 -7.61 -17.19 -7.81
CA TYR A 289 -8.03 -17.95 -6.65
C TYR A 289 -7.95 -19.45 -6.90
N ASP A 290 -8.28 -19.94 -8.09
CA ASP A 290 -8.17 -21.36 -8.45
C ASP A 290 -6.70 -21.79 -8.39
N PHE A 291 -5.80 -20.99 -8.94
CA PHE A 291 -4.35 -21.21 -8.82
C PHE A 291 -3.91 -21.32 -7.36
N LEU A 292 -4.31 -20.38 -6.49
CA LEU A 292 -3.94 -20.42 -5.08
C LEU A 292 -4.57 -21.65 -4.36
N THR A 293 -5.78 -22.04 -4.73
CA THR A 293 -6.45 -23.24 -4.19
C THR A 293 -5.72 -24.52 -4.60
N GLU A 294 -5.24 -24.61 -5.84
CA GLU A 294 -4.44 -25.75 -6.30
C GLU A 294 -3.09 -25.82 -5.58
N VAL A 295 -2.41 -24.68 -5.44
CA VAL A 295 -1.17 -24.56 -4.66
C VAL A 295 -1.40 -24.99 -3.21
N ALA A 296 -2.50 -24.54 -2.58
CA ALA A 296 -2.84 -24.92 -1.22
C ALA A 296 -3.08 -26.43 -1.08
N ARG A 297 -3.83 -27.05 -1.98
CA ARG A 297 -4.07 -28.51 -1.98
C ARG A 297 -2.77 -29.29 -2.12
N HIS A 298 -1.83 -28.79 -2.92
CA HIS A 298 -0.58 -29.48 -3.18
C HIS A 298 0.42 -29.36 -2.02
N TYR A 299 0.65 -28.13 -1.53
CA TYR A 299 1.69 -27.86 -0.54
C TYR A 299 1.19 -27.79 0.91
N PHE A 300 -0.10 -27.55 1.11
CA PHE A 300 -0.73 -27.43 2.42
C PHE A 300 -2.00 -28.29 2.51
N PRO A 301 -1.89 -29.62 2.33
CA PRO A 301 -3.05 -30.51 2.15
C PRO A 301 -3.98 -30.59 3.38
N LYS A 302 -3.50 -30.22 4.57
CA LYS A 302 -4.31 -30.13 5.79
C LYS A 302 -5.06 -28.78 5.89
N GLY A 303 -4.71 -27.80 5.03
CA GLY A 303 -5.24 -26.45 5.07
C GLY A 303 -6.71 -26.38 4.71
N LYS A 304 -7.50 -25.65 5.50
CA LYS A 304 -8.90 -25.32 5.20
C LYS A 304 -8.99 -23.81 4.94
N GLU A 305 -9.60 -23.44 3.84
CA GLU A 305 -9.78 -22.03 3.50
C GLU A 305 -10.81 -21.36 4.41
N GLU A 306 -10.38 -20.32 5.11
CA GLU A 306 -11.22 -19.51 6.02
C GLU A 306 -11.68 -18.20 5.37
N ALA A 307 -10.86 -17.63 4.50
CA ALA A 307 -11.14 -16.39 3.81
C ALA A 307 -10.31 -16.26 2.53
N ARG A 308 -10.82 -15.44 1.58
CA ARG A 308 -10.08 -15.00 0.39
C ARG A 308 -10.37 -13.54 0.09
N TRP A 309 -9.39 -12.84 -0.40
CA TRP A 309 -9.53 -11.44 -0.81
C TRP A 309 -8.41 -11.06 -1.76
N SER A 310 -8.56 -9.89 -2.38
CA SER A 310 -7.52 -9.31 -3.21
C SER A 310 -7.13 -7.93 -2.71
N ALA A 311 -5.90 -7.53 -2.98
CA ALA A 311 -5.36 -6.21 -2.74
C ALA A 311 -5.02 -5.52 -4.05
N GLN A 312 -5.03 -4.19 -4.04
CA GLN A 312 -4.63 -3.38 -5.18
C GLN A 312 -3.56 -2.38 -4.75
N ASP A 313 -2.46 -2.32 -5.50
CA ASP A 313 -1.25 -1.60 -5.14
C ASP A 313 -0.89 -0.54 -6.17
N CYS A 314 -0.57 0.68 -5.72
CA CYS A 314 -0.06 1.75 -6.58
C CYS A 314 1.44 1.57 -6.83
N MET A 315 1.82 1.41 -8.10
CA MET A 315 3.18 1.06 -8.55
C MET A 315 3.84 2.24 -9.26
N PRO A 316 4.64 3.08 -8.58
CA PRO A 316 5.43 4.13 -9.22
C PRO A 316 6.43 3.56 -10.23
N HIS A 317 6.64 4.26 -11.34
CA HIS A 317 7.54 3.79 -12.40
C HIS A 317 8.99 3.63 -11.95
N ASP A 318 9.46 4.49 -11.05
CA ASP A 318 10.80 4.44 -10.48
C ASP A 318 10.91 3.53 -9.24
N GLY A 319 9.80 2.92 -8.83
CA GLY A 319 9.75 2.00 -7.70
C GLY A 319 9.94 2.66 -6.33
N ILE A 320 9.75 3.98 -6.19
CA ILE A 320 9.88 4.71 -4.93
C ILE A 320 8.56 5.41 -4.62
N PRO A 321 8.02 5.33 -3.38
CA PRO A 321 6.83 6.07 -2.97
C PRO A 321 6.92 7.58 -3.19
N PHE A 322 5.78 8.22 -3.42
CA PHE A 322 5.66 9.68 -3.47
C PHE A 322 5.18 10.20 -2.12
N ILE A 323 6.07 10.86 -1.38
CA ILE A 323 5.79 11.39 -0.04
C ILE A 323 6.32 12.82 0.05
N GLY A 324 5.46 13.78 0.40
CA GLY A 324 5.83 15.20 0.50
C GLY A 324 4.85 16.13 -0.18
N ARG A 325 5.29 17.32 -0.55
CA ARG A 325 4.45 18.32 -1.22
C ARG A 325 3.88 17.75 -2.53
N TYR A 326 2.58 17.91 -2.74
CA TYR A 326 1.84 17.34 -3.87
C TYR A 326 2.39 17.84 -5.24
N SER A 327 2.69 19.13 -5.32
CA SER A 327 3.27 19.80 -6.49
C SER A 327 3.96 21.07 -6.04
N ILE A 328 4.88 21.60 -6.86
CA ILE A 328 5.52 22.91 -6.64
C ILE A 328 4.50 24.05 -6.58
N PHE A 329 3.34 23.89 -7.25
CA PHE A 329 2.27 24.88 -7.32
C PHE A 329 1.25 24.77 -6.18
N THR A 330 1.39 23.81 -5.27
CA THR A 330 0.43 23.56 -4.20
C THR A 330 1.11 23.54 -2.83
N PRO A 331 1.48 24.72 -2.26
CA PRO A 331 2.27 24.80 -1.03
C PRO A 331 1.55 24.29 0.23
N HIS A 332 0.21 24.18 0.19
CA HIS A 332 -0.61 23.68 1.29
C HIS A 332 -0.96 22.20 1.16
N LEU A 333 -0.71 21.58 0.00
CA LEU A 333 -1.14 20.22 -0.30
C LEU A 333 0.04 19.25 -0.29
N TYR A 334 -0.13 18.13 0.40
CA TYR A 334 0.84 17.04 0.53
C TYR A 334 0.22 15.72 0.07
N VAL A 335 1.06 14.73 -0.18
CA VAL A 335 0.62 13.40 -0.64
C VAL A 335 1.48 12.30 -0.03
N ALA A 336 0.84 11.16 0.17
CA ALA A 336 1.47 9.90 0.53
C ALA A 336 0.83 8.79 -0.33
N THR A 337 1.56 8.28 -1.35
CA THR A 337 1.05 7.31 -2.33
C THR A 337 2.18 6.51 -2.99
N GLY A 338 1.81 5.50 -3.78
CA GLY A 338 2.76 4.71 -4.54
C GLY A 338 3.55 3.73 -3.70
N PHE A 339 2.93 3.13 -2.70
CA PHE A 339 3.60 2.27 -1.71
C PHE A 339 3.92 0.87 -2.23
N GLN A 340 3.52 0.57 -3.46
CA GLN A 340 3.66 -0.75 -4.05
C GLN A 340 3.00 -1.81 -3.14
N LYS A 341 3.61 -2.97 -3.03
CA LYS A 341 3.14 -4.06 -2.14
C LYS A 341 3.66 -3.94 -0.69
N TRP A 342 4.30 -2.79 -0.36
CA TRP A 342 5.02 -2.57 0.91
C TRP A 342 4.39 -1.45 1.74
N GLY A 343 3.06 -1.45 1.77
CA GLY A 343 2.26 -0.39 2.38
C GLY A 343 2.52 -0.19 3.87
N MET A 344 2.93 -1.20 4.62
CA MET A 344 3.16 -1.06 6.06
C MET A 344 4.37 -0.17 6.35
N THR A 345 5.57 -0.55 5.91
CA THR A 345 6.76 0.29 6.14
C THR A 345 6.68 1.62 5.42
N SER A 346 6.15 1.66 4.19
CA SER A 346 5.98 2.92 3.46
C SER A 346 5.01 3.89 4.14
N SER A 347 3.98 3.41 4.83
CA SER A 347 3.07 4.24 5.64
C SER A 347 3.79 4.89 6.82
N MET A 348 4.64 4.14 7.52
CA MET A 348 5.44 4.68 8.62
C MET A 348 6.50 5.66 8.10
N VAL A 349 7.18 5.34 6.99
CA VAL A 349 8.11 6.29 6.32
C VAL A 349 7.38 7.58 5.96
N ALA A 350 6.15 7.50 5.45
CA ALA A 350 5.34 8.67 5.13
C ALA A 350 5.02 9.49 6.39
N ALA A 351 4.65 8.84 7.48
CA ALA A 351 4.37 9.50 8.75
C ALA A 351 5.62 10.22 9.31
N MET A 352 6.78 9.58 9.28
CA MET A 352 8.05 10.16 9.74
C MET A 352 8.43 11.40 8.91
N ILE A 353 8.35 11.30 7.57
CA ILE A 353 8.70 12.41 6.67
C ILE A 353 7.73 13.58 6.84
N LEU A 354 6.41 13.31 6.81
CA LEU A 354 5.40 14.36 6.85
C LEU A 354 5.27 14.99 8.24
N ARG A 355 5.46 14.23 9.33
CA ARG A 355 5.64 14.80 10.67
C ARG A 355 6.73 15.87 10.68
N ASP A 356 7.91 15.53 10.16
CA ASP A 356 9.04 16.47 10.18
C ASP A 356 8.77 17.68 9.29
N GLU A 357 8.33 17.48 8.05
CA GLU A 357 8.05 18.58 7.11
C GLU A 357 6.93 19.52 7.61
N LEU A 358 5.85 18.99 8.14
CA LEU A 358 4.70 19.77 8.60
C LEU A 358 4.96 20.47 9.95
N CYS A 359 5.97 19.99 10.70
CA CYS A 359 6.46 20.65 11.91
C CYS A 359 7.70 21.52 11.68
N GLY A 360 8.05 21.84 10.42
CA GLY A 360 9.16 22.73 10.07
C GLY A 360 10.55 22.12 10.25
N ARG A 361 10.66 20.79 10.40
CA ARG A 361 11.93 20.08 10.50
C ARG A 361 12.33 19.50 9.15
N GLN A 362 13.62 19.26 8.96
CA GLN A 362 14.13 18.58 7.76
C GLN A 362 14.23 17.08 8.01
N SER A 363 13.42 16.31 7.31
CA SER A 363 13.58 14.84 7.29
C SER A 363 14.80 14.45 6.45
N PRO A 364 15.68 13.55 6.93
CA PRO A 364 16.83 13.07 6.17
C PRO A 364 16.42 12.29 4.90
N TYR A 365 15.20 11.81 4.84
CA TYR A 365 14.67 10.98 3.73
C TYR A 365 13.91 11.79 2.66
N ARG A 366 13.56 13.05 2.96
CA ARG A 366 12.70 13.90 2.12
C ARG A 366 13.11 13.91 0.65
N ALA A 367 14.39 14.12 0.37
CA ALA A 367 14.89 14.29 -0.99
C ALA A 367 14.63 13.07 -1.89
N LEU A 368 14.68 11.85 -1.33
CA LEU A 368 14.44 10.61 -2.05
C LEU A 368 12.97 10.41 -2.39
N PHE A 369 12.09 10.66 -1.42
CA PHE A 369 10.64 10.39 -1.55
C PHE A 369 9.85 11.56 -2.13
N CYS A 370 10.50 12.72 -2.33
CA CYS A 370 9.88 13.94 -2.84
C CYS A 370 9.09 13.68 -4.15
N PRO A 371 7.82 14.08 -4.22
CA PRO A 371 7.01 13.89 -5.43
C PRO A 371 7.51 14.64 -6.66
N GLN A 372 8.32 15.70 -6.48
CA GLN A 372 8.92 16.47 -7.58
C GLN A 372 10.22 15.87 -8.11
N ARG A 373 10.68 14.73 -7.56
CA ARG A 373 11.88 14.05 -8.06
C ARG A 373 11.71 13.61 -9.52
N ILE A 374 12.79 13.63 -10.27
CA ILE A 374 12.86 13.15 -11.65
C ILE A 374 13.97 12.10 -11.71
N HIS A 375 13.58 10.84 -11.96
CA HIS A 375 14.49 9.72 -12.17
C HIS A 375 14.23 9.16 -13.57
N VAL A 376 14.69 9.84 -14.61
CA VAL A 376 14.40 9.52 -16.02
C VAL A 376 14.79 8.09 -16.37
N CYS A 377 16.03 7.70 -16.01
CA CYS A 377 16.53 6.35 -16.33
C CYS A 377 15.78 5.22 -15.62
N ALA A 378 15.30 5.45 -14.41
CA ALA A 378 14.63 4.43 -13.59
C ALA A 378 13.20 4.09 -14.05
N GLY A 379 12.52 4.99 -14.74
CA GLY A 379 11.09 4.86 -15.03
C GLY A 379 10.67 4.93 -16.49
N ILE A 380 11.55 5.34 -17.41
CA ILE A 380 11.15 5.68 -18.78
C ILE A 380 10.53 4.51 -19.56
N LYS A 381 11.04 3.30 -19.40
CA LYS A 381 10.52 2.10 -20.07
C LYS A 381 9.07 1.81 -19.60
N LYS A 382 8.85 1.84 -18.29
CA LYS A 382 7.51 1.64 -17.70
C LYS A 382 6.56 2.77 -18.09
N PHE A 383 7.03 4.01 -18.05
CA PHE A 383 6.26 5.16 -18.49
C PHE A 383 5.77 5.02 -19.94
N LEU A 384 6.65 4.65 -20.88
CA LEU A 384 6.29 4.47 -22.29
C LEU A 384 5.30 3.31 -22.48
N MET A 385 5.48 2.22 -21.74
CA MET A 385 4.53 1.10 -21.76
C MET A 385 3.15 1.54 -21.25
N ASP A 386 3.10 2.22 -20.11
CA ASP A 386 1.84 2.69 -19.51
C ASP A 386 1.14 3.74 -20.36
N MET A 387 1.89 4.62 -20.99
CA MET A 387 1.36 5.59 -21.95
C MET A 387 0.77 4.88 -23.18
N GLY A 388 1.45 3.88 -23.72
CA GLY A 388 0.95 3.07 -24.83
C GLY A 388 -0.35 2.33 -24.47
N MET A 389 -0.43 1.75 -23.27
CA MET A 389 -1.66 1.10 -22.77
C MET A 389 -2.79 2.10 -22.55
N SER A 390 -2.50 3.27 -22.03
CA SER A 390 -3.49 4.33 -21.81
C SER A 390 -4.06 4.85 -23.13
N VAL A 391 -3.21 5.10 -24.13
CA VAL A 391 -3.64 5.50 -25.49
C VAL A 391 -4.52 4.41 -26.12
N LYS A 392 -4.08 3.13 -26.07
CA LYS A 392 -4.86 2.00 -26.56
C LYS A 392 -6.22 1.89 -25.86
N GLY A 393 -6.27 2.01 -24.53
CA GLY A 393 -7.50 1.95 -23.74
C GLY A 393 -8.45 3.10 -24.05
N LEU A 394 -7.93 4.32 -24.23
CA LEU A 394 -8.72 5.50 -24.64
C LEU A 394 -9.31 5.34 -26.03
N VAL A 395 -8.51 4.93 -27.03
CA VAL A 395 -9.00 4.70 -28.40
C VAL A 395 -10.09 3.63 -28.42
N ARG A 396 -9.89 2.50 -27.73
CA ARG A 396 -10.91 1.45 -27.62
C ARG A 396 -12.16 1.92 -26.89
N GLY A 397 -12.00 2.71 -25.83
CA GLY A 397 -13.09 3.31 -25.10
C GLY A 397 -13.97 4.25 -25.96
N LEU A 398 -13.51 4.76 -27.08
CA LEU A 398 -14.36 5.51 -28.02
C LEU A 398 -15.44 4.64 -28.67
N PHE A 399 -15.16 3.35 -28.84
CA PHE A 399 -16.00 2.41 -29.57
C PHE A 399 -16.66 1.35 -28.70
N LEU A 400 -16.04 0.99 -27.57
CA LEU A 400 -16.47 -0.11 -26.71
C LEU A 400 -17.04 0.39 -25.37
N ARG A 401 -17.89 -0.43 -24.75
CA ARG A 401 -18.47 -0.16 -23.42
C ARG A 401 -18.38 -1.43 -22.58
N PRO A 402 -18.31 -1.35 -21.22
CA PRO A 402 -18.40 -0.11 -20.41
C PRO A 402 -17.09 0.72 -20.43
N ARG A 403 -17.21 2.00 -20.07
CA ARG A 403 -16.11 2.98 -20.03
C ARG A 403 -15.84 3.47 -18.63
N CYS A 404 -14.57 3.60 -18.30
CA CYS A 404 -14.12 4.18 -17.02
C CYS A 404 -14.52 5.66 -16.91
N SER A 405 -15.20 6.02 -15.83
CA SER A 405 -15.61 7.41 -15.56
C SER A 405 -14.43 8.35 -15.19
N HIS A 406 -13.20 7.82 -15.02
CA HIS A 406 -11.99 8.63 -14.77
C HIS A 406 -11.55 9.39 -16.04
N MET A 407 -11.27 8.68 -17.14
CA MET A 407 -10.77 9.26 -18.40
C MET A 407 -11.36 8.61 -19.66
N GLY A 408 -12.35 7.75 -19.57
CA GLY A 408 -13.02 7.14 -20.70
C GLY A 408 -12.37 5.89 -21.30
N CYS A 409 -11.38 5.27 -20.63
CA CYS A 409 -10.77 4.03 -21.08
C CYS A 409 -11.77 2.86 -21.11
N GLU A 410 -11.58 1.90 -22.03
CA GLU A 410 -12.28 0.61 -22.00
C GLU A 410 -12.02 -0.12 -20.68
N LEU A 411 -13.04 -0.75 -20.12
CA LEU A 411 -12.94 -1.60 -18.94
C LEU A 411 -12.85 -3.07 -19.34
N ALA A 412 -12.10 -3.84 -18.55
CA ALA A 412 -12.02 -5.29 -18.66
C ALA A 412 -12.76 -5.97 -17.49
N TRP A 413 -13.49 -7.05 -17.78
CA TRP A 413 -14.15 -7.83 -16.74
C TRP A 413 -13.16 -8.72 -16.00
N ASN A 414 -13.20 -8.69 -14.68
CA ASN A 414 -12.45 -9.56 -13.78
C ASN A 414 -13.41 -10.59 -13.15
N PRO A 415 -13.40 -11.85 -13.58
CA PRO A 415 -14.32 -12.86 -13.08
C PRO A 415 -14.03 -13.28 -11.63
N ASP A 416 -12.78 -13.22 -11.18
CA ASP A 416 -12.39 -13.56 -9.80
C ASP A 416 -12.99 -12.60 -8.77
N GLU A 417 -13.13 -11.32 -9.15
CA GLU A 417 -13.65 -10.26 -8.28
C GLU A 417 -15.05 -9.78 -8.65
N LYS A 418 -15.61 -10.28 -9.74
CA LYS A 418 -16.88 -9.80 -10.34
C LYS A 418 -16.89 -8.28 -10.48
N SER A 419 -15.85 -7.75 -11.12
CA SER A 419 -15.66 -6.30 -11.25
C SER A 419 -15.22 -5.92 -12.65
N TRP A 420 -15.56 -4.68 -13.04
CA TRP A 420 -15.04 -4.00 -14.22
C TRP A 420 -13.79 -3.22 -13.84
N ASP A 421 -12.65 -3.60 -14.36
CA ASP A 421 -11.34 -3.07 -14.00
C ASP A 421 -10.72 -2.25 -15.14
N CYS A 422 -10.18 -1.07 -14.83
CA CYS A 422 -9.57 -0.17 -15.80
C CYS A 422 -8.07 -0.46 -15.97
N PRO A 423 -7.60 -0.88 -17.18
CA PRO A 423 -6.18 -1.19 -17.41
C PRO A 423 -5.28 0.05 -17.42
N CYS A 424 -5.84 1.25 -17.59
CA CYS A 424 -5.06 2.48 -17.65
C CYS A 424 -4.55 2.88 -16.27
N HIS A 425 -5.44 3.04 -15.29
CA HIS A 425 -5.09 3.59 -13.97
C HIS A 425 -5.67 2.80 -12.80
N GLY A 426 -6.41 1.69 -13.06
CA GLY A 426 -6.87 0.78 -12.01
C GLY A 426 -8.18 1.16 -11.32
N SER A 427 -9.01 2.07 -11.87
CA SER A 427 -10.37 2.24 -11.35
C SER A 427 -11.16 0.95 -11.46
N ARG A 428 -11.97 0.64 -10.45
CA ARG A 428 -12.78 -0.58 -10.42
C ARG A 428 -14.23 -0.26 -10.10
N PHE A 429 -15.10 -1.05 -10.69
CA PHE A 429 -16.56 -0.92 -10.55
C PHE A 429 -17.14 -2.32 -10.35
N ASP A 430 -18.22 -2.44 -9.59
CA ASP A 430 -18.94 -3.70 -9.45
C ASP A 430 -19.70 -4.08 -10.73
N GLU A 431 -20.43 -5.19 -10.69
CA GLU A 431 -21.25 -5.67 -11.81
C GLU A 431 -22.37 -4.67 -12.21
N ASN A 432 -22.83 -3.84 -11.27
CA ASN A 432 -23.85 -2.82 -11.48
C ASN A 432 -23.28 -1.46 -11.91
N GLY A 433 -21.95 -1.33 -11.96
CA GLY A 433 -21.26 -0.10 -12.32
C GLY A 433 -20.95 0.83 -11.16
N ASN A 434 -21.21 0.45 -9.91
CA ASN A 434 -20.87 1.26 -8.74
C ASN A 434 -19.36 1.27 -8.50
N LEU A 435 -18.82 2.41 -8.11
CA LEU A 435 -17.40 2.60 -7.88
C LEU A 435 -16.88 1.83 -6.66
N LEU A 436 -15.93 0.92 -6.87
CA LEU A 436 -15.23 0.19 -5.83
C LEU A 436 -13.91 0.85 -5.42
N ASP A 437 -13.04 1.14 -6.41
CA ASP A 437 -11.70 1.70 -6.18
C ASP A 437 -11.42 2.88 -7.13
N ASN A 438 -10.75 3.92 -6.59
CA ASN A 438 -10.29 5.09 -7.35
C ASN A 438 -9.17 4.70 -8.37
N PRO A 439 -8.80 5.59 -9.34
CA PRO A 439 -8.97 7.05 -9.37
C PRO A 439 -10.30 7.60 -9.89
N ALA A 440 -11.21 6.80 -10.42
CA ALA A 440 -12.55 7.30 -10.73
C ALA A 440 -13.22 7.88 -9.47
N LYS A 441 -14.17 8.82 -9.67
CA LYS A 441 -14.84 9.52 -8.58
C LYS A 441 -16.35 9.33 -8.55
N LYS A 442 -16.88 8.70 -9.59
CA LYS A 442 -18.29 8.41 -9.79
C LYS A 442 -18.46 7.08 -10.53
N ASP A 443 -19.64 6.54 -10.43
CA ASP A 443 -20.08 5.31 -11.10
C ASP A 443 -20.04 5.43 -12.64
N ILE A 444 -20.24 4.31 -13.36
CA ILE A 444 -20.27 4.23 -14.83
C ILE A 444 -21.68 4.00 -15.37
#